data_36343d1ef9d0fbe61a31dd7e764cf9dd
#
_entry.id   36343d1ef9d0fbe61a31dd7e764cf9dd
#
_cell.length_a   1.000
_cell.length_b   1.000
_cell.length_c   1.000
_cell.angle_alpha   90.00
_cell.angle_beta   90.00
_cell.angle_gamma   90.00
#
_symmetry.space_group_name_H-M   'P 1'
#
loop_
_entity.id
_entity.type
_entity.pdbx_description
1 polymer ?
#
loop_
_entity_poly.entity_id
_entity_poly.type
_entity_poly.pdbx_seq_one_letter_code
_entity_poly.pdbx_strand_id
1 'polypeptide(L)' 'MSEMKQYIFTFEGGGWNSVYATSKEEAVQAALEEYKHSATLNPIPSSFFLRESNEETYQSLLSLFY' A
#
# COMPACT_ATOMS: atom_id res chain seq x y z
N MET A 1 -7.93 2.68 21.87
CA MET A 1 -8.44 2.66 20.51
C MET A 1 -7.31 2.64 19.50
N SER A 2 -7.47 1.84 18.48
CA SER A 2 -6.47 1.77 17.42
C SER A 2 -6.57 2.99 16.52
N GLU A 3 -5.42 3.50 16.13
CA GLU A 3 -5.32 4.64 15.23
C GLU A 3 -5.18 4.18 13.79
N MET A 4 -5.93 4.79 12.89
CA MET A 4 -5.79 4.51 11.46
C MET A 4 -4.51 5.16 10.96
N LYS A 5 -3.69 4.39 10.27
CA LYS A 5 -2.43 4.85 9.70
C LYS A 5 -2.40 4.57 8.21
N GLN A 6 -1.60 5.34 7.50
CA GLN A 6 -1.48 5.19 6.05
C GLN A 6 -0.42 4.15 5.72
N TYR A 7 -0.81 3.15 4.94
CA TYR A 7 0.10 2.13 4.42
C TYR A 7 0.21 2.30 2.91
N ILE A 8 1.42 2.27 2.43
CA ILE A 8 1.72 2.40 1.00
C ILE A 8 2.01 1.01 0.44
N PHE A 9 1.56 0.75 -0.77
CA PHE A 9 1.81 -0.53 -1.43
C PHE A 9 1.95 -0.33 -2.93
N THR A 10 2.54 -1.31 -3.60
CA THR A 10 2.73 -1.29 -5.04
C THR A 10 1.90 -2.39 -5.68
N PHE A 11 1.68 -2.25 -6.98
CA PHE A 11 0.95 -3.22 -7.79
C PHE A 11 1.92 -4.04 -8.63
N GLU A 12 1.53 -5.27 -8.95
CA GLU A 12 2.26 -6.06 -9.94
C GLU A 12 2.17 -5.32 -11.28
N GLY A 13 3.29 -5.17 -11.94
CA GLY A 13 3.35 -4.45 -13.21
C GLY A 13 3.62 -2.97 -13.08
N GLY A 14 3.68 -2.44 -11.87
CA GLY A 14 4.03 -1.04 -11.61
C GLY A 14 2.89 -0.23 -11.03
N GLY A 15 3.23 0.94 -10.51
CA GLY A 15 2.27 1.83 -9.86
C GLY A 15 2.19 1.58 -8.36
N TRP A 16 1.57 2.51 -7.64
CA TRP A 16 1.41 2.41 -6.20
C TRP A 16 0.14 3.13 -5.75
N ASN A 17 -0.30 2.80 -4.54
CA ASN A 17 -1.43 3.48 -3.93
C ASN A 17 -1.29 3.35 -2.42
N SER A 18 -2.27 3.82 -1.68
CA SER A 18 -2.24 3.75 -0.23
C SER A 18 -3.60 3.35 0.32
N VAL A 19 -3.59 2.89 1.56
CA VAL A 19 -4.80 2.49 2.26
C VAL A 19 -4.63 2.85 3.73
N TYR A 20 -5.71 3.21 4.40
CA TYR A 20 -5.71 3.49 5.83
C TYR A 20 -6.21 2.28 6.60
N ALA A 21 -5.47 1.88 7.62
CA ALA A 21 -5.81 0.72 8.43
C ALA A 21 -5.12 0.82 9.78
N THR A 22 -5.52 -0.03 10.72
CA THR A 22 -4.93 -0.04 12.07
C THR A 22 -3.72 -0.94 12.16
N SER A 23 -3.49 -1.81 11.18
CA SER A 23 -2.35 -2.70 11.14
C SER A 23 -2.00 -3.03 9.69
N LYS A 24 -0.79 -3.56 9.49
CA LYS A 24 -0.36 -3.97 8.16
C LYS A 24 -1.24 -5.08 7.60
N GLU A 25 -1.61 -6.06 8.43
CA GLU A 25 -2.48 -7.14 8.01
C GLU A 25 -3.83 -6.62 7.54
N GLU A 26 -4.40 -5.70 8.30
CA GLU A 26 -5.66 -5.08 7.94
C GLU A 26 -5.53 -4.29 6.64
N ALA A 27 -4.41 -3.58 6.46
CA ALA A 27 -4.14 -2.83 5.25
C ALA A 27 -4.10 -3.74 4.03
N VAL A 28 -3.41 -4.88 4.13
CA VAL A 28 -3.33 -5.86 3.05
C VAL A 28 -4.72 -6.38 2.71
N GLN A 29 -5.49 -6.76 3.71
CA GLN A 29 -6.85 -7.28 3.50
C GLN A 29 -7.75 -6.23 2.84
N ALA A 30 -7.68 -4.99 3.30
CA ALA A 30 -8.47 -3.91 2.74
C ALA A 30 -8.14 -3.66 1.27
N ALA A 31 -6.84 -3.65 0.95
CA ALA A 31 -6.41 -3.43 -0.42
C ALA A 31 -6.79 -4.58 -1.33
N LEU A 32 -6.60 -5.82 -0.89
CA LEU A 32 -6.98 -6.98 -1.68
C LEU A 32 -8.49 -7.01 -1.93
N GLU A 33 -9.27 -6.63 -0.94
CA GLU A 33 -10.72 -6.56 -1.09
C GLU A 33 -11.12 -5.47 -2.08
N GLU A 34 -10.48 -4.32 -2.02
CA GLU A 34 -10.77 -3.21 -2.91
C GLU A 34 -10.50 -3.55 -4.38
N TYR A 35 -9.42 -4.29 -4.63
CA TYR A 35 -9.00 -4.61 -6.01
C TYR A 35 -9.31 -6.03 -6.46
N LYS A 36 -10.09 -6.77 -5.69
CA LYS A 36 -10.34 -8.19 -6.00
C LYS A 36 -11.02 -8.44 -7.34
N HIS A 37 -11.74 -7.46 -7.85
CA HIS A 37 -12.41 -7.58 -9.15
C HIS A 37 -11.64 -6.92 -10.28
N SER A 38 -10.48 -6.36 -9.99
CA SER A 38 -9.65 -5.74 -11.03
C SER A 38 -8.88 -6.80 -11.80
N ALA A 39 -8.88 -6.68 -13.11
CA ALA A 39 -8.13 -7.59 -13.97
C ALA A 39 -6.66 -7.16 -14.12
N THR A 40 -6.35 -5.89 -13.81
CA THR A 40 -5.03 -5.32 -14.08
C THR A 40 -4.30 -4.82 -12.84
N LEU A 41 -5.01 -4.52 -11.76
CA LEU A 41 -4.41 -3.98 -10.54
C LEU A 41 -4.35 -5.04 -9.47
N ASN A 42 -3.17 -5.59 -9.25
CA ASN A 42 -2.95 -6.62 -8.24
C ASN A 42 -1.96 -6.14 -7.20
N PRO A 43 -2.44 -5.73 -6.01
CA PRO A 43 -1.54 -5.28 -4.94
C PRO A 43 -0.57 -6.40 -4.53
N ILE A 44 0.67 -6.02 -4.26
CA ILE A 44 1.70 -6.97 -3.82
C ILE A 44 1.71 -6.98 -2.29
N PRO A 45 1.23 -8.05 -1.64
CA PRO A 45 1.12 -8.07 -0.17
C PRO A 45 2.44 -7.80 0.56
N SER A 46 3.56 -8.23 0.01
CA SER A 46 4.86 -8.01 0.63
C SER A 46 5.40 -6.59 0.47
N SER A 47 4.74 -5.77 -0.35
CA SER A 47 5.20 -4.39 -0.61
C SER A 47 4.66 -3.37 0.40
N PHE A 48 3.71 -3.73 1.22
CA PHE A 48 3.09 -2.79 2.15
C PHE A 48 4.08 -2.28 3.20
N PHE A 49 4.07 -0.96 3.41
CA PHE A 49 4.88 -0.36 4.47
C PHE A 49 4.15 0.83 5.09
N LEU A 50 4.49 1.11 6.35
CA LEU A 50 3.90 2.21 7.10
C LEU A 50 4.59 3.51 6.66
N ARG A 51 3.83 4.40 6.06
CA ARG A 51 4.38 5.63 5.48
C ARG A 51 5.13 6.50 6.50
N GLU A 52 4.54 6.74 7.66
CA GLU A 52 5.15 7.64 8.64
C GLU A 52 6.48 7.17 9.20
N SER A 53 6.73 5.85 9.20
CA SER A 53 7.99 5.28 9.69
C SER A 53 8.96 5.01 8.55
N ASN A 54 8.58 5.26 7.31
CA ASN A 54 9.36 4.92 6.12
C ASN A 54 9.36 6.04 5.10
N GLU A 55 9.61 7.26 5.56
CA GLU A 55 9.55 8.44 4.71
C GLU A 55 10.53 8.36 3.53
N GLU A 56 11.74 7.86 3.77
CA GLU A 56 12.71 7.69 2.69
C GLU A 56 12.24 6.72 1.63
N THR A 57 11.65 5.60 2.05
CA THR A 57 11.09 4.62 1.14
C THR A 57 9.97 5.23 0.31
N TYR A 58 9.12 6.01 0.96
CA TYR A 58 8.03 6.69 0.28
C TYR A 58 8.54 7.68 -0.76
N GLN A 59 9.56 8.48 -0.41
CA GLN A 59 10.16 9.43 -1.33
C GLN A 59 10.81 8.73 -2.52
N SER A 60 11.49 7.62 -2.27
CA SER A 60 12.07 6.80 -3.34
C SER A 60 11.00 6.27 -4.29
N LEU A 61 9.88 5.85 -3.74
CA LEU A 61 8.76 5.35 -4.52
C LEU A 61 8.19 6.44 -5.43
N LEU A 62 8.04 7.65 -4.91
CA LEU A 62 7.59 8.79 -5.70
C LEU A 62 8.53 9.06 -6.86
N SER A 63 9.84 8.96 -6.64
CA SER A 63 10.84 9.16 -7.70
C SER A 63 10.75 8.10 -8.78
N LEU A 64 10.42 6.86 -8.41
CA LEU A 64 10.34 5.76 -9.36
C LEU A 64 9.11 5.85 -10.25
N PHE A 65 7.99 6.31 -9.72
CA PHE A 65 6.71 6.29 -10.43
C PHE A 65 6.19 7.67 -10.83
N TYR A 66 6.94 8.69 -10.54
CA TYR A 66 6.70 10.05 -10.97
C TYR A 66 7.98 10.64 -11.55
#